data_68f1587e76e0a0832832fcc08df3f58f
#
_entry.id   68f1587e76e0a0832832fcc08df3f58f
#
_cell.length_a   1.000
_cell.length_b   1.000
_cell.length_c   1.000
_cell.angle_alpha   90.00
_cell.angle_beta   90.00
_cell.angle_gamma   90.00
#
_symmetry.space_group_name_H-M   'P 1'
#
loop_
_entity.id
_entity.type
_entity.pdbx_description
1 polymer ?
#
loop_
_entity_poly.entity_id
_entity_poly.type
_entity_poly.pdbx_seq_one_letter_code
_entity_poly.pdbx_strand_id
1 'polypeptide(L)'
;MSHISAGTDNSLLTSHRINTHMHYVSGTSEVEDIHVFFTDGENVTLPCNNASSDCTSTTWTYYGEGYSKPEVLFSEVIKKNDIERHERLNLVSDCSLNIYKTTKEDYGLYNCWKNVNGERPYTENVYLHFLHVSPPSTQTEIRPGSSVTLSCQLYSFDRHTLCIRGLKLVWVNESGVDLQTDSRYQISSSPEHCNITLTTTLLNEDNNREWRCQITEGTDVKTSVSYTVKYLADSKMSFGSLLRVIIIIVEIAAVTTPTVILLQIICERRAEAVKALGY
;
A
#
# COMPACT_ATOMS: atom_id res chain seq x y z
N MET A 1 -20.47 -77.97 -57.96
CA MET A 1 -20.86 -78.94 -56.94
C MET A 1 -20.22 -78.55 -55.62
N SER A 2 -21.07 -78.48 -54.58
CA SER A 2 -20.78 -78.44 -53.14
C SER A 2 -20.27 -77.08 -52.61
N HIS A 3 -21.10 -76.24 -52.06
CA HIS A 3 -21.73 -76.14 -50.78
C HIS A 3 -20.78 -76.30 -49.59
N ILE A 4 -20.74 -75.29 -48.74
CA ILE A 4 -21.12 -75.18 -47.28
C ILE A 4 -20.45 -73.88 -46.76
N SER A 5 -21.17 -72.92 -46.35
CA SER A 5 -21.89 -72.52 -45.13
C SER A 5 -21.06 -71.80 -44.06
N ALA A 6 -21.41 -70.59 -43.92
CA ALA A 6 -21.66 -69.79 -42.76
C ALA A 6 -20.79 -69.97 -41.48
N GLY A 7 -20.28 -68.90 -40.98
CA GLY A 7 -19.80 -68.70 -39.63
C GLY A 7 -19.68 -67.22 -39.38
N THR A 8 -20.73 -66.63 -38.77
CA THR A 8 -20.77 -65.29 -38.24
C THR A 8 -19.92 -65.20 -37.00
N ASP A 9 -18.97 -64.31 -36.97
CA ASP A 9 -18.48 -63.78 -35.71
C ASP A 9 -18.24 -62.28 -35.79
N ASN A 10 -19.15 -61.58 -35.08
CA ASN A 10 -19.08 -60.14 -34.80
C ASN A 10 -18.00 -59.93 -33.76
N SER A 11 -16.87 -59.38 -34.12
CA SER A 11 -15.97 -58.72 -33.19
C SER A 11 -15.81 -57.26 -33.58
N LEU A 12 -16.38 -56.43 -32.78
CA LEU A 12 -16.26 -54.96 -32.77
C LEU A 12 -14.78 -54.57 -32.69
N LEU A 13 -14.18 -54.17 -33.80
CA LEU A 13 -12.96 -53.39 -33.81
C LEU A 13 -13.30 -51.92 -33.72
N THR A 14 -13.28 -51.43 -32.46
CA THR A 14 -13.25 -49.99 -32.15
C THR A 14 -11.98 -49.40 -32.74
N SER A 15 -12.13 -48.69 -33.85
CA SER A 15 -11.10 -47.86 -34.45
C SER A 15 -10.85 -46.64 -33.51
N HIS A 16 -9.85 -46.72 -32.66
CA HIS A 16 -9.27 -45.57 -32.03
C HIS A 16 -8.58 -44.72 -33.12
N ARG A 17 -9.29 -43.71 -33.60
CA ARG A 17 -8.65 -42.59 -34.28
C ARG A 17 -7.78 -41.88 -33.24
N ILE A 18 -6.49 -42.08 -33.28
CA ILE A 18 -5.49 -41.23 -32.65
C ILE A 18 -5.53 -39.93 -33.43
N ASN A 19 -6.24 -38.96 -32.87
CA ASN A 19 -6.20 -37.58 -33.31
C ASN A 19 -4.87 -37.01 -32.83
N THR A 20 -3.80 -37.17 -33.59
CA THR A 20 -2.55 -36.45 -33.42
C THR A 20 -2.83 -35.00 -33.79
N HIS A 21 -3.34 -34.22 -32.83
CA HIS A 21 -3.19 -32.79 -32.87
C HIS A 21 -1.69 -32.50 -32.78
N MET A 22 -1.08 -32.27 -33.94
CA MET A 22 0.19 -31.58 -34.03
C MET A 22 -0.03 -30.18 -33.43
N HIS A 23 0.26 -30.03 -32.15
CA HIS A 23 0.51 -28.71 -31.58
C HIS A 23 1.75 -28.18 -32.29
N TYR A 24 1.52 -27.27 -33.21
CA TYR A 24 2.57 -26.38 -33.72
C TYR A 24 2.97 -25.51 -32.54
N VAL A 25 4.01 -25.92 -31.80
CA VAL A 25 4.67 -25.07 -30.81
C VAL A 25 5.37 -24.00 -31.63
N SER A 26 4.65 -22.90 -31.87
CA SER A 26 5.27 -21.66 -32.29
C SER A 26 6.18 -21.25 -31.14
N GLY A 27 7.48 -21.44 -31.30
CA GLY A 27 8.48 -21.07 -30.33
C GLY A 27 8.74 -19.55 -30.30
N THR A 28 7.70 -18.78 -30.11
CA THR A 28 7.83 -17.44 -29.53
C THR A 28 7.79 -17.65 -28.01
N SER A 29 8.91 -17.57 -27.32
CA SER A 29 8.92 -17.40 -25.90
C SER A 29 8.19 -16.08 -25.65
N GLU A 30 6.89 -16.14 -25.33
CA GLU A 30 6.21 -15.01 -24.74
C GLU A 30 6.98 -14.71 -23.46
N VAL A 31 7.64 -13.56 -23.44
CA VAL A 31 8.21 -13.02 -22.22
C VAL A 31 7.03 -12.75 -21.31
N GLU A 32 6.94 -13.47 -20.20
CA GLU A 32 5.86 -13.30 -19.23
C GLU A 32 6.04 -11.95 -18.54
N ASP A 33 4.98 -11.16 -18.52
CA ASP A 33 4.97 -9.87 -17.82
C ASP A 33 5.17 -10.09 -16.30
N ILE A 34 6.04 -9.29 -15.70
CA ILE A 34 6.34 -9.37 -14.27
C ILE A 34 5.45 -8.35 -13.53
N HIS A 35 4.79 -8.80 -12.48
CA HIS A 35 3.94 -7.96 -11.65
C HIS A 35 4.53 -7.83 -10.24
N VAL A 36 4.85 -6.59 -9.84
CA VAL A 36 5.38 -6.24 -8.51
C VAL A 36 4.36 -5.35 -7.81
N PHE A 37 4.10 -5.62 -6.54
CA PHE A 37 3.12 -4.89 -5.74
C PHE A 37 3.80 -4.20 -4.57
N PHE A 38 3.37 -2.98 -4.24
CA PHE A 38 3.94 -2.22 -3.15
C PHE A 38 2.91 -1.34 -2.44
N THR A 39 3.29 -0.89 -1.24
CA THR A 39 2.59 0.13 -0.46
C THR A 39 3.52 1.33 -0.22
N ASP A 40 2.98 2.42 0.28
CA ASP A 40 3.72 3.68 0.45
C ASP A 40 4.94 3.53 1.37
N GLY A 41 6.08 4.09 0.96
CA GLY A 41 7.32 4.10 1.74
C GLY A 41 8.18 2.83 1.67
N GLU A 42 7.74 1.78 0.97
CA GLU A 42 8.52 0.54 0.81
C GLU A 42 9.73 0.74 -0.12
N ASN A 43 10.69 -0.18 -0.03
CA ASN A 43 11.75 -0.31 -1.00
C ASN A 43 11.44 -1.51 -1.90
N VAL A 44 11.41 -1.30 -3.21
CA VAL A 44 11.13 -2.35 -4.18
C VAL A 44 12.30 -2.58 -5.10
N THR A 45 12.43 -3.82 -5.56
CA THR A 45 13.39 -4.25 -6.58
C THR A 45 12.63 -4.76 -7.78
N LEU A 46 12.86 -4.17 -8.94
CA LEU A 46 12.30 -4.61 -10.21
C LEU A 46 13.34 -5.47 -10.92
N PRO A 47 13.06 -6.76 -11.17
CA PRO A 47 14.03 -7.66 -11.78
C PRO A 47 14.25 -7.31 -13.25
N CYS A 48 15.49 -7.57 -13.73
CA CYS A 48 15.83 -7.57 -15.14
C CYS A 48 16.49 -8.92 -15.43
N ASN A 49 15.67 -9.94 -15.65
CA ASN A 49 16.15 -11.30 -15.90
C ASN A 49 16.96 -11.34 -17.19
N ASN A 50 17.95 -12.23 -17.27
CA ASN A 50 18.86 -12.34 -18.41
C ASN A 50 19.72 -11.09 -18.71
N ALA A 51 19.90 -10.20 -17.75
CA ALA A 51 20.86 -9.10 -17.88
C ALA A 51 22.32 -9.64 -17.98
N SER A 52 23.18 -8.93 -18.72
CA SER A 52 24.61 -9.22 -18.69
C SER A 52 25.19 -8.82 -17.33
N SER A 53 26.22 -9.53 -16.87
CA SER A 53 26.78 -9.33 -15.54
C SER A 53 27.35 -7.92 -15.28
N ASP A 54 27.55 -7.12 -16.30
CA ASP A 54 28.13 -5.77 -16.23
C ASP A 54 27.10 -4.64 -16.45
N CYS A 55 25.84 -4.98 -16.81
CA CYS A 55 24.74 -4.07 -17.13
C CYS A 55 25.02 -3.02 -18.21
N THR A 56 26.17 -3.09 -18.91
CA THR A 56 26.59 -2.08 -19.91
C THR A 56 25.70 -2.01 -21.13
N SER A 57 24.92 -3.07 -21.41
CA SER A 57 23.95 -3.11 -22.50
C SER A 57 22.50 -2.94 -22.04
N THR A 58 22.28 -2.65 -20.76
CA THR A 58 20.95 -2.59 -20.15
C THR A 58 20.42 -1.16 -20.10
N THR A 59 19.17 -0.99 -20.51
CA THR A 59 18.44 0.27 -20.43
C THR A 59 17.14 0.07 -19.66
N TRP A 60 16.89 0.92 -18.68
CA TRP A 60 15.63 1.01 -17.98
C TRP A 60 14.82 2.23 -18.43
N THR A 61 13.55 1.99 -18.77
CA THR A 61 12.61 3.06 -19.06
C THR A 61 11.37 2.92 -18.19
N TYR A 62 10.70 4.05 -17.96
CA TYR A 62 9.47 4.15 -17.19
C TYR A 62 8.36 4.77 -18.04
N TYR A 63 7.17 4.23 -17.92
CA TYR A 63 5.96 4.75 -18.53
C TYR A 63 4.86 4.86 -17.46
N GLY A 64 4.61 6.08 -17.01
CA GLY A 64 3.62 6.42 -16.00
C GLY A 64 2.28 6.81 -16.59
N GLU A 65 1.27 6.92 -15.75
CA GLU A 65 -0.05 7.41 -16.14
C GLU A 65 0.05 8.86 -16.65
N GLY A 66 -0.54 9.14 -17.82
CA GLY A 66 -0.53 10.46 -18.44
C GLY A 66 0.73 10.80 -19.23
N TYR A 67 1.74 9.92 -19.24
CA TYR A 67 2.92 10.13 -20.06
C TYR A 67 2.64 9.81 -21.55
N SER A 68 3.05 10.67 -22.44
CA SER A 68 2.90 10.44 -23.89
C SER A 68 4.00 9.55 -24.48
N LYS A 69 5.13 9.40 -23.78
CA LYS A 69 6.29 8.59 -24.17
C LYS A 69 7.06 8.12 -22.93
N PRO A 70 7.78 7.00 -23.02
CA PRO A 70 8.59 6.50 -21.91
C PRO A 70 9.72 7.47 -21.54
N GLU A 71 10.00 7.55 -20.25
CA GLU A 71 11.15 8.26 -19.67
C GLU A 71 12.32 7.28 -19.54
N VAL A 72 13.51 7.67 -19.95
CA VAL A 72 14.73 6.86 -19.77
C VAL A 72 15.29 7.11 -18.36
N LEU A 73 15.35 6.06 -17.54
CA LEU A 73 15.89 6.13 -16.17
C LEU A 73 17.39 5.85 -16.13
N PHE A 74 17.80 4.79 -16.80
CA PHE A 74 19.19 4.36 -16.95
C PHE A 74 19.46 3.98 -18.41
N SER A 75 20.65 4.30 -18.89
CA SER A 75 21.16 3.85 -20.18
C SER A 75 22.62 3.47 -19.99
N GLU A 76 22.96 2.20 -20.24
CA GLU A 76 24.35 1.70 -20.14
C GLU A 76 24.99 2.03 -18.80
N VAL A 77 24.35 1.68 -17.67
CA VAL A 77 24.72 2.03 -16.29
C VAL A 77 24.69 3.52 -15.96
N ILE A 78 24.48 4.39 -16.93
CA ILE A 78 24.42 5.84 -16.71
C ILE A 78 23.02 6.25 -16.27
N LYS A 79 22.93 6.75 -15.06
CA LYS A 79 21.71 7.28 -14.48
C LYS A 79 21.38 8.65 -15.09
N LYS A 80 20.14 8.88 -15.47
CA LYS A 80 19.70 10.18 -15.97
C LYS A 80 19.47 11.15 -14.81
N ASN A 81 20.06 12.35 -14.87
CA ASN A 81 20.06 13.31 -13.77
C ASN A 81 18.87 14.26 -13.74
N ASP A 82 18.09 14.32 -14.81
CA ASP A 82 16.96 15.24 -15.01
C ASP A 82 15.59 14.64 -14.68
N ILE A 83 15.59 13.49 -13.98
CA ILE A 83 14.38 12.83 -13.55
C ILE A 83 14.05 13.16 -12.09
N GLU A 84 12.80 13.46 -11.80
CA GLU A 84 12.30 13.85 -10.46
C GLU A 84 12.63 12.83 -9.36
N ARG A 85 12.58 11.53 -9.70
CA ARG A 85 12.84 10.42 -8.77
C ARG A 85 14.31 10.00 -8.67
N HIS A 86 15.23 10.77 -9.27
CA HIS A 86 16.65 10.43 -9.40
C HIS A 86 17.27 9.89 -8.10
N GLU A 87 17.11 10.59 -6.99
CA GLU A 87 17.72 10.23 -5.71
C GLU A 87 17.24 8.87 -5.15
N ARG A 88 16.04 8.43 -5.55
CA ARG A 88 15.42 7.20 -5.06
C ARG A 88 15.71 5.97 -5.92
N LEU A 89 16.35 6.14 -7.07
CA LEU A 89 16.65 5.04 -8.00
C LEU A 89 18.09 4.56 -7.85
N ASN A 90 18.30 3.25 -7.93
CA ASN A 90 19.63 2.64 -7.97
C ASN A 90 19.61 1.36 -8.82
N LEU A 91 20.65 1.20 -9.67
CA LEU A 91 20.87 -0.02 -10.42
C LEU A 91 21.79 -0.94 -9.60
N VAL A 92 21.39 -2.21 -9.42
CA VAL A 92 22.17 -3.21 -8.70
C VAL A 92 22.96 -4.10 -9.66
N SER A 93 23.86 -4.92 -9.11
CA SER A 93 24.84 -5.69 -9.90
C SER A 93 24.26 -6.73 -10.85
N ASP A 94 23.01 -7.18 -10.63
CA ASP A 94 22.25 -8.06 -11.51
C ASP A 94 21.37 -7.29 -12.51
N CYS A 95 21.59 -5.96 -12.60
CA CYS A 95 20.87 -5.01 -13.45
C CYS A 95 19.41 -4.80 -13.05
N SER A 96 18.96 -5.31 -11.91
CA SER A 96 17.66 -4.97 -11.33
C SER A 96 17.63 -3.50 -10.91
N LEU A 97 16.44 -2.91 -10.97
CA LEU A 97 16.22 -1.53 -10.57
C LEU A 97 15.64 -1.46 -9.15
N ASN A 98 16.37 -0.86 -8.23
CA ASN A 98 15.87 -0.54 -6.89
C ASN A 98 15.22 0.83 -6.88
N ILE A 99 14.03 0.91 -6.27
CA ILE A 99 13.31 2.15 -5.99
C ILE A 99 13.14 2.24 -4.47
N TYR A 100 13.75 3.25 -3.85
CA TYR A 100 13.69 3.47 -2.41
C TYR A 100 12.54 4.39 -2.04
N LYS A 101 11.86 4.09 -0.92
CA LYS A 101 10.76 4.89 -0.37
C LYS A 101 9.73 5.19 -1.46
N THR A 102 9.19 4.13 -2.05
CA THR A 102 8.20 4.22 -3.11
C THR A 102 6.99 5.04 -2.68
N THR A 103 6.45 5.78 -3.62
CA THR A 103 5.25 6.60 -3.47
C THR A 103 4.25 6.24 -4.57
N LYS A 104 3.03 6.75 -4.47
CA LYS A 104 2.00 6.52 -5.48
C LYS A 104 2.49 6.84 -6.90
N GLU A 105 3.31 7.87 -7.08
CA GLU A 105 3.80 8.32 -8.38
C GLU A 105 4.75 7.32 -9.07
N ASP A 106 5.16 6.28 -8.34
CA ASP A 106 6.05 5.26 -8.89
C ASP A 106 5.32 4.10 -9.58
N TYR A 107 3.97 3.96 -9.41
CA TYR A 107 3.28 2.93 -10.14
C TYR A 107 3.31 3.18 -11.66
N GLY A 108 3.44 2.11 -12.44
CA GLY A 108 3.58 2.23 -13.88
C GLY A 108 4.16 0.99 -14.54
N LEU A 109 4.48 1.14 -15.83
CA LEU A 109 5.19 0.13 -16.61
C LEU A 109 6.67 0.51 -16.66
N TYR A 110 7.51 -0.41 -16.22
CA TYR A 110 8.96 -0.34 -16.36
C TYR A 110 9.39 -1.36 -17.41
N ASN A 111 10.26 -0.93 -18.31
CA ASN A 111 10.86 -1.83 -19.27
C ASN A 111 12.35 -1.91 -19.05
N CYS A 112 12.84 -3.14 -18.86
CA CYS A 112 14.25 -3.45 -18.95
C CYS A 112 14.52 -4.05 -20.33
N TRP A 113 15.41 -3.46 -21.11
CA TRP A 113 15.77 -3.98 -22.40
C TRP A 113 17.27 -3.98 -22.63
N LYS A 114 17.71 -4.97 -23.38
CA LYS A 114 19.10 -5.22 -23.73
C LYS A 114 19.33 -5.04 -25.21
N ASN A 115 20.46 -4.46 -25.53
CA ASN A 115 21.01 -4.48 -26.86
C ASN A 115 22.00 -5.65 -26.98
N VAL A 116 21.66 -6.70 -27.70
CA VAL A 116 22.53 -7.85 -27.92
C VAL A 116 22.95 -7.86 -29.39
N ASN A 117 24.17 -7.37 -29.68
CA ASN A 117 24.87 -7.53 -30.97
C ASN A 117 24.03 -7.22 -32.25
N GLY A 118 23.09 -6.27 -32.18
CA GLY A 118 22.29 -5.87 -33.34
C GLY A 118 21.10 -6.82 -33.64
N GLU A 119 20.87 -7.84 -32.82
CA GLU A 119 19.65 -8.65 -32.86
C GLU A 119 18.50 -7.91 -32.12
N ARG A 120 17.27 -8.42 -32.30
CA ARG A 120 16.09 -7.82 -31.65
C ARG A 120 16.32 -7.67 -30.16
N PRO A 121 16.13 -6.46 -29.60
CA PRO A 121 16.36 -6.25 -28.17
C PRO A 121 15.42 -7.16 -27.35
N TYR A 122 15.98 -7.88 -26.40
CA TYR A 122 15.19 -8.57 -25.39
C TYR A 122 14.58 -7.49 -24.50
N THR A 123 13.26 -7.53 -24.35
CA THR A 123 12.52 -6.57 -23.53
C THR A 123 11.74 -7.33 -22.48
N GLU A 124 11.87 -6.94 -21.23
CA GLU A 124 11.10 -7.44 -20.10
C GLU A 124 10.21 -6.32 -19.58
N ASN A 125 8.93 -6.63 -19.44
CA ASN A 125 7.93 -5.70 -18.91
C ASN A 125 7.74 -5.98 -17.43
N VAL A 126 7.94 -4.96 -16.61
CA VAL A 126 7.69 -5.03 -15.16
C VAL A 126 6.62 -4.01 -14.79
N TYR A 127 5.46 -4.49 -14.40
CA TYR A 127 4.36 -3.67 -13.93
C TYR A 127 4.47 -3.46 -12.43
N LEU A 128 4.62 -2.24 -12.00
CA LEU A 128 4.66 -1.87 -10.60
C LEU A 128 3.30 -1.33 -10.16
N HIS A 129 2.68 -1.98 -9.17
CA HIS A 129 1.31 -1.73 -8.73
C HIS A 129 1.27 -1.20 -7.31
N PHE A 130 0.50 -0.13 -7.08
CA PHE A 130 0.38 0.52 -5.80
C PHE A 130 -0.93 0.16 -5.10
N LEU A 131 -0.85 -0.43 -3.90
CA LEU A 131 -1.99 -0.71 -3.04
C LEU A 131 -2.13 0.38 -1.98
N HIS A 132 -3.32 0.97 -1.88
CA HIS A 132 -3.58 2.06 -0.96
C HIS A 132 -4.92 1.91 -0.24
N VAL A 133 -4.93 2.27 1.05
CA VAL A 133 -6.15 2.44 1.83
C VAL A 133 -6.37 3.92 2.09
N SER A 134 -7.48 4.45 1.57
CA SER A 134 -7.90 5.82 1.88
C SER A 134 -8.55 5.87 3.26
N PRO A 135 -8.18 6.84 4.10
CA PRO A 135 -8.87 7.08 5.37
C PRO A 135 -10.33 7.49 5.11
N PRO A 136 -11.20 7.41 6.12
CA PRO A 136 -12.58 7.86 6.00
C PRO A 136 -12.66 9.31 5.49
N SER A 137 -13.55 9.58 4.55
CA SER A 137 -13.71 10.90 3.93
C SER A 137 -14.09 12.02 4.91
N THR A 138 -14.55 11.67 6.11
CA THR A 138 -14.87 12.59 7.21
C THR A 138 -14.09 12.19 8.45
N GLN A 139 -12.87 12.70 8.59
CA GLN A 139 -12.06 12.52 9.81
C GLN A 139 -12.53 13.34 11.01
N THR A 140 -13.66 14.02 10.92
CA THR A 140 -14.23 14.76 12.03
C THR A 140 -14.74 13.77 13.08
N GLU A 141 -13.87 13.42 14.00
CA GLU A 141 -14.15 12.65 15.21
C GLU A 141 -14.45 11.15 15.00
N ILE A 142 -13.40 10.38 14.70
CA ILE A 142 -13.44 8.92 14.84
C ILE A 142 -13.66 8.58 16.31
N ARG A 143 -14.88 8.14 16.66
CA ARG A 143 -15.30 7.81 18.02
C ARG A 143 -16.29 6.64 18.01
N PRO A 144 -16.49 5.95 19.12
CA PRO A 144 -17.51 4.91 19.23
C PRO A 144 -18.90 5.43 18.81
N GLY A 145 -19.63 4.61 18.05
CA GLY A 145 -20.93 4.95 17.47
C GLY A 145 -20.88 5.69 16.13
N SER A 146 -19.71 6.17 15.67
CA SER A 146 -19.59 6.72 14.31
C SER A 146 -19.48 5.62 13.26
N SER A 147 -20.06 5.84 12.09
CA SER A 147 -19.89 4.99 10.93
C SER A 147 -18.66 5.41 10.16
N VAL A 148 -17.80 4.46 9.80
CA VAL A 148 -16.62 4.70 8.99
C VAL A 148 -16.66 3.86 7.72
N THR A 149 -16.17 4.42 6.61
CA THR A 149 -15.95 3.71 5.36
C THR A 149 -14.51 3.87 4.95
N LEU A 150 -13.83 2.74 4.77
CA LEU A 150 -12.47 2.66 4.23
C LEU A 150 -12.55 2.19 2.78
N SER A 151 -11.76 2.76 1.92
CA SER A 151 -11.62 2.34 0.53
C SER A 151 -10.21 1.82 0.30
N CYS A 152 -10.10 0.58 -0.15
CA CYS A 152 -8.83 -0.02 -0.58
C CYS A 152 -8.82 -0.11 -2.09
N GLN A 153 -7.80 0.44 -2.72
CA GLN A 153 -7.68 0.52 -4.17
C GLN A 153 -6.30 0.09 -4.63
N LEU A 154 -6.29 -0.70 -5.71
CA LEU A 154 -5.09 -1.02 -6.46
C LEU A 154 -4.96 -0.07 -7.64
N TYR A 155 -3.87 0.67 -7.69
CA TYR A 155 -3.47 1.48 -8.82
C TYR A 155 -2.54 0.67 -9.72
N SER A 156 -2.84 0.66 -11.01
CA SER A 156 -2.08 -0.09 -12.01
C SER A 156 -2.05 0.68 -13.32
N PHE A 157 -0.96 0.56 -14.05
CA PHE A 157 -0.85 1.07 -15.42
C PHE A 157 -1.87 0.42 -16.34
N ASP A 158 -2.07 -0.89 -16.24
CA ASP A 158 -3.11 -1.64 -16.95
C ASP A 158 -4.36 -1.79 -16.05
N ARG A 159 -5.17 -0.74 -16.01
CA ARG A 159 -6.34 -0.64 -15.12
C ARG A 159 -7.40 -1.71 -15.36
N HIS A 160 -7.46 -2.30 -16.57
CA HIS A 160 -8.60 -3.11 -16.97
C HIS A 160 -8.41 -4.62 -16.78
N THR A 161 -7.20 -5.09 -16.50
CA THR A 161 -6.90 -6.52 -16.63
C THR A 161 -6.63 -7.25 -15.31
N LEU A 162 -6.03 -6.62 -14.33
CA LEU A 162 -5.50 -7.35 -13.15
C LEU A 162 -6.58 -7.93 -12.24
N CYS A 163 -7.56 -7.15 -11.81
CA CYS A 163 -8.61 -7.65 -10.93
C CYS A 163 -9.61 -8.57 -11.65
N ILE A 164 -9.61 -8.53 -12.98
CA ILE A 164 -10.40 -9.44 -13.82
C ILE A 164 -9.67 -10.78 -14.01
N ARG A 165 -8.33 -10.79 -14.01
CA ARG A 165 -7.48 -11.98 -14.28
C ARG A 165 -7.26 -12.89 -13.07
N GLY A 166 -7.90 -12.66 -11.94
CA GLY A 166 -7.83 -13.57 -10.78
C GLY A 166 -7.25 -12.96 -9.51
N LEU A 167 -6.75 -11.72 -9.56
CA LEU A 167 -6.40 -10.97 -8.35
C LEU A 167 -7.68 -10.55 -7.61
N LYS A 168 -7.65 -10.71 -6.30
CA LYS A 168 -8.75 -10.30 -5.42
C LYS A 168 -8.26 -9.37 -4.33
N LEU A 169 -9.04 -8.33 -4.06
CA LEU A 169 -8.90 -7.52 -2.86
C LEU A 169 -9.77 -8.12 -1.76
N VAL A 170 -9.21 -8.26 -0.57
CA VAL A 170 -9.89 -8.85 0.60
C VAL A 170 -9.58 -8.01 1.83
N TRP A 171 -10.61 -7.72 2.64
CA TRP A 171 -10.43 -7.15 3.97
C TRP A 171 -10.32 -8.26 5.01
N VAL A 172 -9.25 -8.24 5.80
CA VAL A 172 -9.00 -9.20 6.87
C VAL A 172 -8.73 -8.49 8.20
N ASN A 173 -8.96 -9.21 9.30
CA ASN A 173 -8.55 -8.76 10.63
C ASN A 173 -7.06 -9.03 10.89
N GLU A 174 -6.56 -8.67 12.07
CA GLU A 174 -5.18 -8.89 12.52
C GLU A 174 -4.73 -10.36 12.40
N SER A 175 -5.67 -11.31 12.56
CA SER A 175 -5.41 -12.75 12.45
C SER A 175 -5.50 -13.29 11.02
N GLY A 176 -5.77 -12.44 10.02
CA GLY A 176 -5.92 -12.85 8.63
C GLY A 176 -7.29 -13.45 8.28
N VAL A 177 -8.29 -13.32 9.15
CA VAL A 177 -9.65 -13.81 8.89
C VAL A 177 -10.42 -12.80 8.03
N ASP A 178 -11.07 -13.30 6.98
CA ASP A 178 -11.88 -12.49 6.06
C ASP A 178 -13.06 -11.84 6.80
N LEU A 179 -13.13 -10.51 6.73
CA LEU A 179 -14.17 -9.71 7.38
C LEU A 179 -15.54 -9.84 6.68
N GLN A 180 -15.60 -10.33 5.45
CA GLN A 180 -16.86 -10.57 4.75
C GLN A 180 -17.74 -11.61 5.46
N THR A 181 -17.15 -12.47 6.28
CA THR A 181 -17.87 -13.49 7.06
C THR A 181 -18.51 -12.95 8.35
N ASP A 182 -18.19 -11.74 8.75
CA ASP A 182 -18.73 -11.08 9.95
C ASP A 182 -19.77 -10.02 9.56
N SER A 183 -21.01 -10.22 9.99
CA SER A 183 -22.15 -9.35 9.70
C SER A 183 -22.01 -7.89 10.19
N ARG A 184 -21.03 -7.64 11.04
CA ARG A 184 -20.66 -6.31 11.53
C ARG A 184 -20.09 -5.41 10.43
N TYR A 185 -19.48 -6.02 9.40
CA TYR A 185 -18.84 -5.32 8.31
C TYR A 185 -19.66 -5.40 7.03
N GLN A 186 -19.89 -4.26 6.41
CA GLN A 186 -20.45 -4.20 5.06
C GLN A 186 -19.31 -4.03 4.07
N ILE A 187 -19.10 -5.06 3.24
CA ILE A 187 -18.05 -5.06 2.23
C ILE A 187 -18.69 -4.97 0.85
N SER A 188 -18.21 -4.01 0.05
CA SER A 188 -18.60 -3.84 -1.34
C SER A 188 -17.35 -3.85 -2.23
N SER A 189 -17.40 -4.66 -3.29
CA SER A 189 -16.30 -4.80 -4.25
C SER A 189 -16.69 -4.22 -5.60
N SER A 190 -15.75 -3.52 -6.24
CA SER A 190 -15.84 -3.05 -7.62
C SER A 190 -14.64 -3.58 -8.41
N PRO A 191 -14.73 -4.82 -8.93
CA PRO A 191 -13.61 -5.46 -9.63
C PRO A 191 -13.13 -4.69 -10.85
N GLU A 192 -14.05 -4.03 -11.56
CA GLU A 192 -13.71 -3.21 -12.73
C GLU A 192 -12.79 -2.03 -12.42
N HIS A 193 -12.84 -1.54 -11.17
CA HIS A 193 -12.01 -0.44 -10.69
C HIS A 193 -10.90 -0.90 -9.74
N CYS A 194 -10.73 -2.20 -9.53
CA CYS A 194 -9.81 -2.76 -8.52
C CYS A 194 -9.95 -2.07 -7.16
N ASN A 195 -11.19 -1.96 -6.68
CA ASN A 195 -11.53 -1.28 -5.43
C ASN A 195 -12.41 -2.17 -4.56
N ILE A 196 -12.18 -2.12 -3.24
CA ILE A 196 -13.03 -2.75 -2.23
C ILE A 196 -13.23 -1.80 -1.05
N THR A 197 -14.46 -1.64 -0.61
CA THR A 197 -14.80 -0.79 0.53
C THR A 197 -15.23 -1.63 1.73
N LEU A 198 -14.84 -1.17 2.92
CA LEU A 198 -15.26 -1.67 4.22
C LEU A 198 -16.04 -0.58 4.93
N THR A 199 -17.29 -0.84 5.29
CA THR A 199 -18.11 0.06 6.10
C THR A 199 -18.51 -0.63 7.39
N THR A 200 -18.32 0.06 8.52
CA THR A 200 -18.73 -0.44 9.84
C THR A 200 -19.06 0.70 10.80
N THR A 201 -19.84 0.38 11.84
CA THR A 201 -20.05 1.28 12.99
C THR A 201 -19.02 0.94 14.07
N LEU A 202 -18.26 1.94 14.48
CA LEU A 202 -17.19 1.78 15.49
C LEU A 202 -17.75 1.49 16.88
N LEU A 203 -17.14 0.55 17.58
CA LEU A 203 -17.40 0.19 18.96
C LEU A 203 -16.26 0.66 19.87
N ASN A 204 -16.47 0.70 21.19
CA ASN A 204 -15.43 1.07 22.16
C ASN A 204 -14.15 0.21 22.03
N GLU A 205 -14.32 -1.09 21.74
CA GLU A 205 -13.24 -2.05 21.57
C GLU A 205 -12.46 -1.91 20.28
N ASP A 206 -12.91 -1.05 19.34
CA ASP A 206 -12.20 -0.86 18.08
C ASP A 206 -11.05 0.14 18.18
N ASN A 207 -10.84 0.76 19.34
CA ASN A 207 -9.68 1.60 19.52
C ASN A 207 -8.38 0.80 19.40
N ASN A 208 -7.49 1.23 18.53
CA ASN A 208 -6.26 0.55 18.10
C ASN A 208 -6.50 -0.76 17.32
N ARG A 209 -7.72 -1.05 16.88
CA ARG A 209 -7.99 -2.20 16.01
C ARG A 209 -7.39 -1.96 14.64
N GLU A 210 -6.75 -2.99 14.11
CA GLU A 210 -6.18 -3.00 12.76
C GLU A 210 -7.09 -3.77 11.80
N TRP A 211 -7.38 -3.16 10.67
CA TRP A 211 -7.95 -3.82 9.50
C TRP A 211 -6.93 -3.77 8.38
N ARG A 212 -6.79 -4.90 7.68
CA ARG A 212 -5.80 -5.03 6.62
C ARG A 212 -6.49 -5.34 5.30
N CYS A 213 -6.18 -4.57 4.27
CA CYS A 213 -6.54 -4.89 2.90
C CYS A 213 -5.40 -5.67 2.26
N GLN A 214 -5.71 -6.80 1.63
CA GLN A 214 -4.74 -7.68 0.98
C GLN A 214 -5.09 -7.87 -0.49
N ILE A 215 -4.05 -8.00 -1.32
CA ILE A 215 -4.18 -8.53 -2.67
C ILE A 215 -3.82 -10.01 -2.62
N THR A 216 -4.69 -10.86 -3.14
CA THR A 216 -4.47 -12.30 -3.21
C THR A 216 -4.62 -12.82 -4.64
N GLU A 217 -3.84 -13.82 -4.97
CA GLU A 217 -3.97 -14.64 -6.17
C GLU A 217 -4.11 -16.10 -5.73
N GLY A 218 -5.31 -16.65 -5.85
CA GLY A 218 -5.63 -17.92 -5.21
C GLY A 218 -5.47 -17.82 -3.68
N THR A 219 -4.50 -18.55 -3.13
CA THR A 219 -4.13 -18.55 -1.70
C THR A 219 -2.95 -17.64 -1.38
N ASP A 220 -2.24 -17.14 -2.40
CA ASP A 220 -1.03 -16.35 -2.20
C ASP A 220 -1.37 -14.88 -1.95
N VAL A 221 -0.82 -14.33 -0.87
CA VAL A 221 -0.89 -12.90 -0.57
C VAL A 221 0.27 -12.20 -1.27
N LYS A 222 -0.02 -11.29 -2.19
CA LYS A 222 0.99 -10.53 -2.94
C LYS A 222 1.50 -9.33 -2.14
N THR A 223 0.61 -8.56 -1.54
CA THR A 223 0.93 -7.46 -0.61
C THR A 223 -0.28 -7.11 0.25
N SER A 224 -0.07 -6.29 1.27
CA SER A 224 -1.13 -5.84 2.16
C SER A 224 -0.86 -4.45 2.71
N VAL A 225 -1.92 -3.69 2.98
CA VAL A 225 -1.86 -2.39 3.63
C VAL A 225 -2.84 -2.36 4.80
N SER A 226 -2.37 -1.82 5.94
CA SER A 226 -3.15 -1.76 7.18
C SER A 226 -3.71 -0.38 7.45
N TYR A 227 -4.89 -0.35 8.07
CA TYR A 227 -5.47 0.83 8.67
C TYR A 227 -5.75 0.57 10.16
N THR A 228 -5.20 1.41 11.02
CA THR A 228 -5.42 1.32 12.46
C THR A 228 -6.40 2.40 12.92
N VAL A 229 -7.50 2.00 13.55
CA VAL A 229 -8.46 2.91 14.18
C VAL A 229 -7.82 3.54 15.41
N LYS A 230 -7.83 4.87 15.47
CA LYS A 230 -7.37 5.61 16.65
C LYS A 230 -8.43 6.61 17.05
N TYR A 231 -9.02 6.43 18.24
CA TYR A 231 -9.91 7.43 18.80
C TYR A 231 -9.08 8.60 19.32
N LEU A 232 -9.56 9.80 19.03
CA LEU A 232 -9.03 10.98 19.73
C LEU A 232 -9.27 10.76 21.21
N ALA A 233 -8.22 10.82 22.01
CA ALA A 233 -8.36 10.81 23.45
C ALA A 233 -9.31 11.96 23.79
N ASP A 234 -10.46 11.64 24.37
CA ASP A 234 -11.35 12.65 24.91
C ASP A 234 -10.52 13.48 25.90
N SER A 235 -10.18 14.69 25.47
CA SER A 235 -9.53 15.68 26.35
C SER A 235 -10.56 16.25 27.36
N LYS A 236 -11.56 15.46 27.74
CA LYS A 236 -12.34 15.72 28.93
C LYS A 236 -11.36 15.63 30.09
N MET A 237 -10.78 16.78 30.46
CA MET A 237 -10.15 16.89 31.74
C MET A 237 -11.12 16.29 32.76
N SER A 238 -10.74 15.14 33.32
CA SER A 238 -11.56 14.50 34.35
C SER A 238 -11.96 15.55 35.33
N PHE A 239 -13.25 15.58 35.70
CA PHE A 239 -13.74 16.52 36.72
C PHE A 239 -12.82 16.56 37.93
N GLY A 240 -12.19 15.42 38.26
CA GLY A 240 -11.16 15.33 39.32
C GLY A 240 -9.84 16.05 38.99
N SER A 241 -9.40 16.12 37.72
CA SER A 241 -8.21 16.88 37.34
C SER A 241 -8.50 18.38 37.31
N LEU A 242 -9.71 18.78 36.90
CA LEU A 242 -10.16 20.18 36.96
C LEU A 242 -10.25 20.68 38.41
N LEU A 243 -10.84 19.86 39.31
CA LEU A 243 -10.87 20.12 40.75
C LEU A 243 -9.46 20.24 41.33
N ARG A 244 -8.52 19.38 40.97
CA ARG A 244 -7.13 19.48 41.45
C ARG A 244 -6.46 20.78 41.00
N VAL A 245 -6.64 21.18 39.75
CA VAL A 245 -6.11 22.45 39.23
C VAL A 245 -6.72 23.65 39.98
N ILE A 246 -8.03 23.63 40.23
CA ILE A 246 -8.70 24.69 40.99
C ILE A 246 -8.17 24.75 42.45
N ILE A 247 -8.01 23.60 43.13
CA ILE A 247 -7.44 23.51 44.47
C ILE A 247 -6.03 24.09 44.50
N ILE A 248 -5.16 23.75 43.60
CA ILE A 248 -3.79 24.26 43.52
C ILE A 248 -3.78 25.78 43.31
N ILE A 249 -4.65 26.31 42.45
CA ILE A 249 -4.76 27.76 42.22
C ILE A 249 -5.21 28.48 43.53
N VAL A 250 -6.19 27.92 44.25
CA VAL A 250 -6.68 28.48 45.51
C VAL A 250 -5.60 28.44 46.58
N GLU A 251 -4.86 27.34 46.71
CA GLU A 251 -3.74 27.20 47.64
C GLU A 251 -2.62 28.22 47.36
N ILE A 252 -2.23 28.39 46.11
CA ILE A 252 -1.23 29.39 45.69
C ILE A 252 -1.72 30.79 46.00
N ALA A 253 -2.98 31.12 45.71
CA ALA A 253 -3.56 32.43 46.02
C ALA A 253 -3.62 32.69 47.52
N ALA A 254 -3.96 31.70 48.34
CA ALA A 254 -4.02 31.81 49.79
C ALA A 254 -2.65 32.09 50.43
N VAL A 255 -1.57 31.59 49.84
CA VAL A 255 -0.21 31.83 50.35
C VAL A 255 0.39 33.13 49.81
N THR A 256 0.16 33.44 48.54
CA THR A 256 0.79 34.60 47.87
C THR A 256 0.14 35.91 48.28
N THR A 257 -1.18 35.94 48.46
CA THR A 257 -1.89 37.18 48.82
C THR A 257 -1.44 37.80 50.15
N PRO A 258 -1.34 37.03 51.26
CA PRO A 258 -0.87 37.62 52.52
C PRO A 258 0.59 38.07 52.49
N THR A 259 1.45 37.34 51.72
CA THR A 259 2.87 37.70 51.59
C THR A 259 3.08 38.98 50.80
N VAL A 260 2.31 39.22 49.75
CA VAL A 260 2.33 40.46 48.96
C VAL A 260 1.83 41.65 49.82
N ILE A 261 0.72 41.46 50.54
CA ILE A 261 0.18 42.50 51.45
C ILE A 261 1.21 42.86 52.54
N LEU A 262 1.85 41.84 53.14
CA LEU A 262 2.87 42.09 54.15
C LEU A 262 4.07 42.84 53.59
N LEU A 263 4.53 42.55 52.43
CA LEU A 263 5.61 43.25 51.73
C LEU A 263 5.21 44.70 51.41
N GLN A 264 3.99 44.93 50.96
CA GLN A 264 3.48 46.30 50.76
C GLN A 264 3.48 47.11 52.03
N ILE A 265 2.96 46.58 53.14
CA ILE A 265 2.97 47.24 54.43
C ILE A 265 4.39 47.58 54.92
N ILE A 266 5.33 46.64 54.75
CA ILE A 266 6.75 46.87 55.08
C ILE A 266 7.36 47.97 54.23
N CYS A 267 7.08 47.98 52.91
CA CYS A 267 7.54 49.02 52.00
C CYS A 267 6.99 50.41 52.38
N GLU A 268 5.68 50.49 52.69
CA GLU A 268 5.05 51.73 53.07
C GLU A 268 5.63 52.25 54.38
N ARG A 269 5.78 51.43 55.46
CA ARG A 269 6.41 51.81 56.71
C ARG A 269 7.85 52.26 56.54
N ARG A 270 8.63 51.61 55.63
CA ARG A 270 9.99 52.09 55.35
C ARG A 270 10.00 53.43 54.63
N ALA A 271 9.09 53.66 53.70
CA ALA A 271 8.97 54.93 53.01
C ALA A 271 8.55 56.09 54.00
N GLU A 272 7.68 55.82 54.96
CA GLU A 272 7.31 56.77 56.03
C GLU A 272 8.48 57.05 56.96
N ALA A 273 9.24 56.02 57.36
CA ALA A 273 10.41 56.19 58.22
C ALA A 273 11.52 57.01 57.53
N VAL A 274 11.73 56.86 56.23
CA VAL A 274 12.68 57.67 55.46
C VAL A 274 12.22 59.13 55.36
N LYS A 275 10.91 59.40 55.16
CA LYS A 275 10.35 60.76 55.20
C LYS A 275 10.46 61.40 56.51
N ALA A 276 10.35 60.67 57.65
CA ALA A 276 10.48 61.16 58.99
C ALA A 276 11.94 61.51 59.39
N LEU A 277 12.93 60.94 58.69
CA LEU A 277 14.36 61.21 58.93
C LEU A 277 14.90 62.42 58.14
N GLY A 278 14.06 63.11 57.36
CA GLY A 278 14.37 64.44 56.84
C GLY A 278 15.41 64.48 55.68
N TYR A 279 15.44 63.50 54.82
CA TYR A 279 16.14 63.56 53.53
C TYR A 279 15.17 63.76 52.37
#